data_4da63694f3715ce3b2f94c26284fd98a
#
_entry.id   4da63694f3715ce3b2f94c26284fd98a
#
_cell.length_a   1.000
_cell.length_b   1.000
_cell.length_c   1.000
_cell.angle_alpha   90.00
_cell.angle_beta   90.00
_cell.angle_gamma   90.00
#
_symmetry.space_group_name_H-M   'P 1'
#
loop_
_entity.id
_entity.type
_entity.pdbx_description
1 polymer ?
#
loop_
_entity_poly.entity_id
_entity_poly.type
_entity_poly.pdbx_seq_one_letter_code
_entity_poly.pdbx_strand_id
1 'polypeptide(L)'
;MSIAGPNSRKVLEKIVRDDVSNEKFKFRDSRRMFVGGVPAIINRISFTGELGYEIYVAPHYQLKLYEELIEAGKEFNIKPFGGRALMSMRLEKNWGAWTLDYRPDFTAKETGLDLSLIHI
;
A
#
# COMPACT_ATOMS: atom_id res chain seq x y z
N MET A 1 -2.02 7.16 -4.87
CA MET A 1 -0.60 7.00 -4.48
C MET A 1 -0.46 5.86 -3.50
N SER A 2 0.72 5.23 -3.41
CA SER A 2 0.99 4.24 -2.37
C SER A 2 2.30 4.57 -1.64
N ILE A 3 2.35 4.24 -0.37
CA ILE A 3 3.57 4.19 0.44
C ILE A 3 3.74 2.78 0.96
N ALA A 4 4.97 2.27 0.97
CA ALA A 4 5.27 0.91 1.43
C ALA A 4 6.63 0.85 2.11
N GLY A 5 6.79 -0.10 3.00
CA GLY A 5 8.01 -0.35 3.76
C GLY A 5 7.80 -0.28 5.28
N PRO A 6 8.79 -0.70 6.07
CA PRO A 6 8.65 -0.85 7.52
C PRO A 6 8.34 0.46 8.26
N ASN A 7 8.72 1.60 7.70
CA ASN A 7 8.47 2.92 8.27
C ASN A 7 7.22 3.63 7.71
N SER A 8 6.48 3.01 6.79
CA SER A 8 5.33 3.64 6.13
C SER A 8 4.27 4.15 7.13
N ARG A 9 4.03 3.43 8.24
CA ARG A 9 3.12 3.89 9.30
C ARG A 9 3.64 5.13 9.99
N LYS A 10 4.93 5.18 10.33
CA LYS A 10 5.54 6.34 10.99
C LYS A 10 5.45 7.61 10.12
N VAL A 11 5.58 7.44 8.80
CA VAL A 11 5.37 8.54 7.86
C VAL A 11 3.91 8.99 7.90
N LEU A 12 2.96 8.04 7.84
CA LEU A 12 1.54 8.35 7.86
C LEU A 12 1.12 9.04 9.17
N GLU A 13 1.57 8.55 10.33
CA GLU A 13 1.30 9.12 11.66
C GLU A 13 1.66 10.60 11.79
N LYS A 14 2.64 11.09 11.02
CA LYS A 14 3.03 12.51 11.03
C LYS A 14 2.03 13.43 10.35
N ILE A 15 1.25 12.91 9.42
CA ILE A 15 0.38 13.70 8.54
C ILE A 15 -1.10 13.36 8.64
N VAL A 16 -1.46 12.43 9.54
CA VAL A 16 -2.86 12.13 9.89
C VAL A 16 -3.11 12.46 11.37
N ARG A 17 -4.37 12.72 11.70
CA ARG A 17 -4.79 12.90 13.11
C ARG A 17 -5.41 11.65 13.70
N ASP A 18 -5.84 10.75 12.83
CA ASP A 18 -6.48 9.50 13.18
C ASP A 18 -5.45 8.49 13.70
N ASP A 19 -5.87 7.63 14.62
CA ASP A 19 -5.06 6.52 15.10
C ASP A 19 -4.93 5.45 14.00
N VAL A 20 -3.73 5.29 13.47
CA VAL A 20 -3.36 4.32 12.43
C VAL A 20 -2.53 3.16 12.97
N SER A 21 -2.58 2.93 14.29
CA SER A 21 -1.99 1.76 14.93
C SER A 21 -2.54 0.44 14.38
N ASN A 22 -1.87 -0.67 14.67
CA ASN A 22 -2.33 -2.00 14.26
C ASN A 22 -3.71 -2.36 14.80
N GLU A 23 -4.00 -1.92 16.00
CA GLU A 23 -5.23 -2.20 16.75
C GLU A 23 -6.42 -1.46 16.13
N LYS A 24 -6.19 -0.23 15.71
CA LYS A 24 -7.24 0.65 15.21
C LYS A 24 -7.39 0.63 13.70
N PHE A 25 -6.31 0.45 12.94
CA PHE A 25 -6.32 0.38 11.49
C PHE A 25 -5.73 -0.96 11.03
N LYS A 26 -6.59 -1.96 10.94
CA LYS A 26 -6.19 -3.34 10.66
C LYS A 26 -5.85 -3.58 9.19
N PHE A 27 -5.15 -4.66 8.92
CA PHE A 27 -4.89 -5.10 7.55
C PHE A 27 -6.20 -5.28 6.78
N ARG A 28 -6.26 -4.74 5.56
CA ARG A 28 -7.42 -4.66 4.66
C ARG A 28 -8.52 -3.67 5.10
N ASP A 29 -8.31 -2.90 6.16
CA ASP A 29 -9.21 -1.79 6.46
C ASP A 29 -9.13 -0.70 5.40
N SER A 30 -10.28 -0.06 5.16
CA SER A 30 -10.43 1.12 4.32
C SER A 30 -11.09 2.23 5.14
N ARG A 31 -10.52 3.45 5.13
CA ARG A 31 -11.04 4.58 5.90
C ARG A 31 -10.95 5.88 5.14
N ARG A 32 -11.89 6.76 5.43
CA ARG A 32 -11.83 8.16 5.02
C ARG A 32 -11.19 8.96 6.15
N MET A 33 -10.14 9.70 5.82
CA MET A 33 -9.46 10.59 6.77
C MET A 33 -8.73 11.71 6.02
N PHE A 34 -8.22 12.69 6.76
CA PHE A 34 -7.37 13.73 6.19
C PHE A 34 -5.90 13.31 6.27
N VAL A 35 -5.18 13.41 5.16
CA VAL A 35 -3.75 13.12 5.05
C VAL A 35 -3.03 14.38 4.60
N GLY A 36 -2.20 14.99 5.45
CA GLY A 36 -1.56 16.27 5.15
C GLY A 36 -2.57 17.39 4.83
N GLY A 37 -3.75 17.36 5.50
CA GLY A 37 -4.83 18.31 5.23
C GLY A 37 -5.67 18.01 3.98
N VAL A 38 -5.39 16.92 3.26
CA VAL A 38 -6.10 16.51 2.04
C VAL A 38 -7.12 15.41 2.37
N PRO A 39 -8.40 15.56 1.95
CA PRO A 39 -9.38 14.50 2.12
C PRO A 39 -9.02 13.28 1.27
N ALA A 40 -8.90 12.12 1.90
CA ALA A 40 -8.44 10.89 1.27
C ALA A 40 -9.25 9.67 1.70
N ILE A 41 -9.22 8.62 0.86
CA ILE A 41 -9.55 7.26 1.26
C ILE A 41 -8.23 6.50 1.35
N ILE A 42 -7.98 5.87 2.49
CA ILE A 42 -6.78 5.08 2.72
C ILE A 42 -7.15 3.62 2.89
N ASN A 43 -6.50 2.76 2.13
CA ASN A 43 -6.57 1.31 2.29
C ASN A 43 -5.27 0.81 2.91
N ARG A 44 -5.36 0.02 3.97
CA ARG A 44 -4.18 -0.64 4.53
C ARG A 44 -3.86 -1.91 3.77
N ILE A 45 -3.33 -1.73 2.58
CA ILE A 45 -2.82 -2.77 1.68
C ILE A 45 -1.56 -2.29 0.98
N SER A 46 -0.78 -3.20 0.45
CA SER A 46 0.42 -2.88 -0.32
C SER A 46 0.69 -3.96 -1.35
N PHE A 47 1.00 -3.56 -2.57
CA PHE A 47 1.36 -4.48 -3.64
C PHE A 47 2.77 -5.07 -3.47
N THR A 48 3.60 -4.46 -2.65
CA THR A 48 4.96 -4.96 -2.38
C THR A 48 5.01 -6.08 -1.34
N GLY A 49 3.88 -6.41 -0.68
CA GLY A 49 3.86 -7.35 0.44
C GLY A 49 4.48 -6.81 1.74
N GLU A 50 4.99 -5.58 1.74
CA GLU A 50 5.43 -4.88 2.94
C GLU A 50 4.26 -4.18 3.64
N LEU A 51 4.49 -3.68 4.86
CA LEU A 51 3.55 -2.74 5.47
C LEU A 51 3.37 -1.55 4.54
N GLY A 52 2.13 -1.20 4.22
CA GLY A 52 1.89 -0.11 3.30
C GLY A 52 0.44 0.34 3.26
N TYR A 53 0.24 1.43 2.55
CA TYR A 53 -1.05 2.08 2.41
C TYR A 53 -1.23 2.58 0.99
N GLU A 54 -2.41 2.36 0.44
CA GLU A 54 -2.85 2.99 -0.80
C GLU A 54 -3.75 4.18 -0.46
N ILE A 55 -3.40 5.35 -0.99
CA ILE A 55 -4.03 6.62 -0.68
C ILE A 55 -4.69 7.16 -1.94
N TYR A 56 -6.00 7.28 -1.91
CA TYR A 56 -6.84 7.76 -2.99
C TYR A 56 -7.32 9.17 -2.68
N VAL A 57 -7.05 10.09 -3.59
CA VAL A 57 -7.43 11.51 -3.51
C VAL A 57 -7.99 12.00 -4.85
N ALA A 58 -8.75 13.08 -4.82
CA ALA A 58 -9.14 13.75 -6.06
C ALA A 58 -7.90 14.32 -6.78
N PRO A 59 -7.89 14.35 -8.13
CA PRO A 59 -6.70 14.69 -8.92
C PRO A 59 -6.02 16.01 -8.54
N HIS A 60 -6.80 17.03 -8.20
CA HIS A 60 -6.27 18.36 -7.83
C HIS A 60 -5.52 18.38 -6.48
N TYR A 61 -5.64 17.33 -5.65
CA TYR A 61 -4.89 17.19 -4.41
C TYR A 61 -3.61 16.36 -4.55
N GLN A 62 -3.35 15.79 -5.72
CA GLN A 62 -2.27 14.82 -5.90
C GLN A 62 -0.89 15.40 -5.59
N LEU A 63 -0.60 16.60 -6.08
CA LEU A 63 0.68 17.28 -5.83
C LEU A 63 0.86 17.56 -4.34
N LYS A 64 -0.15 18.16 -3.70
CA LYS A 64 -0.10 18.46 -2.26
C LYS A 64 0.15 17.20 -1.43
N LEU A 65 -0.55 16.12 -1.70
CA LEU A 65 -0.35 14.85 -1.00
C LEU A 65 1.08 14.30 -1.19
N TYR A 66 1.61 14.39 -2.42
CA TYR A 66 2.97 13.94 -2.71
C TYR A 66 4.01 14.72 -1.90
N GLU A 67 3.89 16.04 -1.87
CA GLU A 67 4.80 16.92 -1.12
C GLU A 67 4.76 16.63 0.39
N GLU A 68 3.57 16.46 0.97
CA GLU A 68 3.39 16.10 2.37
C GLU A 68 4.01 14.74 2.72
N LEU A 69 3.83 13.74 1.85
CA LEU A 69 4.43 12.42 2.05
C LEU A 69 5.96 12.46 1.98
N ILE A 70 6.52 13.18 0.99
CA ILE A 70 7.98 13.31 0.85
C ILE A 70 8.55 14.06 2.05
N GLU A 71 7.93 15.17 2.48
CA GLU A 71 8.39 15.94 3.64
C GLU A 71 8.37 15.11 4.93
N ALA A 72 7.22 14.45 5.21
CA ALA A 72 7.08 13.62 6.39
C ALA A 72 8.03 12.40 6.40
N GLY A 73 8.38 11.92 5.21
CA GLY A 73 9.24 10.74 5.05
C GLY A 73 10.75 11.03 5.01
N LYS A 74 11.18 12.30 4.98
CA LYS A 74 12.61 12.66 4.86
C LYS A 74 13.50 11.98 5.91
N GLU A 75 13.11 12.02 7.17
CA GLU A 75 13.87 11.40 8.26
C GLU A 75 13.95 9.87 8.17
N PHE A 76 13.02 9.24 7.43
CA PHE A 76 12.99 7.80 7.18
C PHE A 76 13.61 7.43 5.83
N ASN A 77 14.25 8.40 5.17
CA ASN A 77 14.87 8.21 3.85
C ASN A 77 13.88 7.69 2.79
N ILE A 78 12.67 8.26 2.78
CA ILE A 78 11.64 7.92 1.76
C ILE A 78 12.19 8.20 0.36
N LYS A 79 11.90 7.29 -0.57
CA LYS A 79 12.31 7.44 -1.97
C LYS A 79 11.17 7.06 -2.90
N PRO A 80 10.93 7.82 -3.97
CA PRO A 80 10.04 7.38 -5.02
C PRO A 80 10.61 6.17 -5.75
N PHE A 81 9.76 5.24 -6.17
CA PHE A 81 10.15 4.09 -6.97
C PHE A 81 9.16 3.86 -8.12
N GLY A 82 9.63 3.31 -9.21
CA GLY A 82 8.83 3.07 -10.41
C GLY A 82 8.25 1.65 -10.48
N GLY A 83 7.42 1.40 -11.52
CA GLY A 83 6.73 0.13 -11.71
C GLY A 83 7.65 -1.09 -11.83
N ARG A 84 8.85 -0.95 -12.40
CA ARG A 84 9.81 -2.07 -12.48
C ARG A 84 10.32 -2.49 -11.10
N ALA A 85 10.65 -1.52 -10.25
CA ALA A 85 11.05 -1.80 -8.87
C ALA A 85 9.89 -2.40 -8.07
N LEU A 86 8.65 -1.91 -8.28
CA LEU A 86 7.45 -2.48 -7.71
C LEU A 86 7.29 -3.97 -8.06
N MET A 87 7.51 -4.33 -9.33
CA MET A 87 7.43 -5.72 -9.79
C MET A 87 8.51 -6.61 -9.15
N SER A 88 9.72 -6.12 -8.95
CA SER A 88 10.77 -6.86 -8.23
C SER A 88 10.42 -7.05 -6.76
N MET A 89 9.99 -6.00 -6.08
CA MET A 89 9.65 -6.06 -4.65
C MET A 89 8.50 -7.03 -4.35
N ARG A 90 7.47 -7.09 -5.20
CA ARG A 90 6.38 -8.07 -5.02
C ARG A 90 6.88 -9.52 -5.14
N LEU A 91 7.80 -9.78 -6.06
CA LEU A 91 8.37 -11.12 -6.26
C LEU A 91 9.19 -11.57 -5.05
N GLU A 92 9.95 -10.68 -4.44
CA GLU A 92 10.70 -10.95 -3.20
C GLU A 92 9.79 -11.42 -2.05
N LYS A 93 8.51 -11.01 -2.07
CA LYS A 93 7.48 -11.42 -1.10
C LYS A 93 6.57 -12.53 -1.61
N ASN A 94 6.87 -13.11 -2.77
CA ASN A 94 5.99 -14.09 -3.44
C ASN A 94 4.55 -13.56 -3.63
N TRP A 95 4.41 -12.29 -3.96
CA TRP A 95 3.11 -11.64 -4.15
C TRP A 95 2.71 -11.65 -5.63
N GLY A 96 1.65 -12.37 -5.97
CA GLY A 96 1.20 -12.53 -7.35
C GLY A 96 0.45 -11.30 -7.89
N ALA A 97 0.52 -11.11 -9.19
CA ALA A 97 -0.22 -10.08 -9.92
C ALA A 97 -1.26 -10.71 -10.85
N TRP A 98 -2.47 -10.17 -10.86
CA TRP A 98 -3.60 -10.70 -11.61
C TRP A 98 -3.32 -10.90 -13.11
N THR A 99 -2.63 -9.96 -13.71
CA THR A 99 -2.35 -9.98 -15.16
C THR A 99 -1.14 -10.82 -15.55
N LEU A 100 -0.35 -11.26 -14.58
CA LEU A 100 0.90 -11.98 -14.82
C LEU A 100 0.85 -13.40 -14.26
N ASP A 101 0.51 -13.55 -12.99
CA ASP A 101 0.62 -14.82 -12.27
C ASP A 101 -0.73 -15.53 -12.10
N TYR A 102 -1.82 -14.77 -11.96
CA TYR A 102 -3.17 -15.31 -11.75
C TYR A 102 -4.01 -15.23 -13.03
N ARG A 103 -3.48 -15.79 -14.11
CA ARG A 103 -4.14 -15.84 -15.40
C ARG A 103 -4.97 -17.12 -15.54
N PRO A 104 -5.98 -17.15 -16.44
CA PRO A 104 -6.75 -18.35 -16.71
C PRO A 104 -5.93 -19.55 -17.24
N ASP A 105 -4.70 -19.28 -17.71
CA ASP A 105 -3.77 -20.29 -18.20
C ASP A 105 -3.18 -21.17 -17.08
N PHE A 106 -3.29 -20.71 -15.82
CA PHE A 106 -2.74 -21.38 -14.65
C PHE A 106 -3.85 -21.82 -13.68
N THR A 107 -3.71 -23.00 -13.14
CA THR A 107 -4.59 -23.47 -12.07
C THR A 107 -4.25 -22.79 -10.74
N ALA A 108 -5.19 -22.75 -9.80
CA ALA A 108 -4.96 -22.21 -8.47
C ALA A 108 -3.82 -22.93 -7.72
N LYS A 109 -3.61 -24.23 -7.99
CA LYS A 109 -2.51 -25.00 -7.41
C LYS A 109 -1.15 -24.56 -7.94
N GLU A 110 -1.03 -24.33 -9.24
CA GLU A 110 0.21 -23.84 -9.86
C GLU A 110 0.59 -22.43 -9.39
N THR A 111 -0.40 -21.62 -9.02
CA THR A 111 -0.21 -20.25 -8.50
C THR A 111 -0.08 -20.18 -6.97
N GLY A 112 -0.12 -21.33 -6.28
CA GLY A 112 -0.01 -21.38 -4.81
C GLY A 112 -1.25 -20.89 -4.06
N LEU A 113 -2.42 -20.86 -4.71
CA LEU A 113 -3.69 -20.41 -4.14
C LEU A 113 -4.59 -21.56 -3.65
N ASP A 114 -4.11 -22.78 -3.69
CA ASP A 114 -4.87 -23.99 -3.32
C ASP A 114 -5.41 -23.91 -1.87
N LEU A 115 -4.60 -23.46 -0.92
CA LEU A 115 -5.06 -23.23 0.47
C LEU A 115 -6.16 -22.17 0.59
N SER A 116 -6.16 -21.18 -0.29
CA SER A 116 -7.21 -20.16 -0.31
C SER A 116 -8.55 -20.73 -0.75
N LEU A 117 -8.54 -21.73 -1.62
CA LEU A 117 -9.75 -22.39 -2.14
C LEU A 117 -10.42 -23.31 -1.10
N ILE A 118 -9.69 -23.84 -0.14
CA ILE A 118 -10.23 -24.70 0.92
C ILE A 118 -11.19 -23.93 1.82
N HIS A 119 -11.04 -22.61 1.92
CA HIS A 119 -11.85 -21.74 2.77
C HIS A 119 -13.07 -21.11 2.06
N ILE A 120 -13.27 -21.42 0.80
CA ILE A 120 -14.45 -21.00 0.04
C ILE A 120 -15.55 -22.04 0.20
#